data_67307a705a13b261e57b1b22d42a7b7b
#
_entry.id   67307a705a13b261e57b1b22d42a7b7b
#
_cell.length_a   1.000
_cell.length_b   1.000
_cell.length_c   1.000
_cell.angle_alpha   90.00
_cell.angle_beta   90.00
_cell.angle_gamma   90.00
#
_symmetry.space_group_name_H-M   'P 1'
#
loop_
_entity.id
_entity.type
_entity.pdbx_description
1 polymer ?
#
loop_
_entity_poly.entity_id
_entity_poly.type
_entity_poly.pdbx_seq_one_letter_code
_entity_poly.pdbx_strand_id
1 'polypeptide(L)'
;MTSITIHNLSKSYGDIHAVQHLSLEVKKGELFGLIGPDGAGKTTVFRMLTTLLLPDEGTASIEGWDIVKDYKEIRKHVGYMPGRFSLYQDLTVEENLSFFATVFGTTIFENYDLIKDIYEQIKPFSNRRAGKLSGGMKQKLALCCALIHKPKVLLLDEPTTGVDVVSRKEFWEMLKKLKEQGISILVSTPYMDEASLCDRIALIQSGKVLSTSTPEQIIAQYPTALYAIKAPDLYALLQHLRKHPNIDSCYPFGEYLHLTLKEDTNITLFQQQLKTTFPHLDWQPITPTIEDSFIRLMEGDVGANCHSPSPNIDN
;
A
#
# COMPACT_ATOMS: atom_id res chain seq x y z
N MET A 1 6.92 3.29 -22.03
CA MET A 1 7.04 1.79 -22.12
C MET A 1 6.58 1.22 -20.78
N THR A 2 5.83 0.14 -20.78
CA THR A 2 5.25 -0.51 -19.60
C THR A 2 6.17 -1.62 -19.10
N SER A 3 6.34 -1.74 -17.79
CA SER A 3 7.15 -2.78 -17.14
C SER A 3 6.28 -3.93 -16.62
N ILE A 4 5.13 -3.61 -16.03
CA ILE A 4 4.14 -4.59 -15.58
C ILE A 4 2.81 -4.25 -16.24
N THR A 5 2.14 -5.24 -16.80
CA THR A 5 0.79 -5.11 -17.37
C THR A 5 -0.09 -6.21 -16.81
N ILE A 6 -1.27 -5.86 -16.32
CA ILE A 6 -2.27 -6.78 -15.79
C ILE A 6 -3.60 -6.50 -16.47
N HIS A 7 -4.26 -7.54 -17.01
CA HIS A 7 -5.56 -7.46 -17.67
C HIS A 7 -6.55 -8.44 -17.07
N ASN A 8 -7.62 -7.91 -16.44
CA ASN A 8 -8.74 -8.66 -15.90
C ASN A 8 -8.34 -9.86 -15.04
N LEU A 9 -7.25 -9.70 -14.25
CA LEU A 9 -6.69 -10.76 -13.44
C LEU A 9 -7.66 -11.10 -12.30
N SER A 10 -7.98 -12.38 -12.14
CA SER A 10 -8.89 -12.85 -11.09
C SER A 10 -8.30 -14.06 -10.37
N LYS A 11 -8.59 -14.15 -9.06
CA LYS A 11 -8.21 -15.29 -8.21
C LYS A 11 -9.18 -15.47 -7.08
N SER A 12 -9.66 -16.71 -6.92
CA SER A 12 -10.54 -17.13 -5.83
C SER A 12 -9.91 -18.24 -5.00
N TYR A 13 -10.30 -18.33 -3.73
CA TYR A 13 -10.00 -19.40 -2.80
C TYR A 13 -11.32 -19.95 -2.23
N GLY A 14 -11.86 -21.00 -2.83
CA GLY A 14 -13.23 -21.45 -2.57
C GLY A 14 -14.22 -20.32 -2.90
N ASP A 15 -15.04 -19.93 -1.93
CA ASP A 15 -16.04 -18.86 -2.09
C ASP A 15 -15.48 -17.44 -1.94
N ILE A 16 -14.19 -17.31 -1.59
CA ILE A 16 -13.56 -16.01 -1.40
C ILE A 16 -12.93 -15.52 -2.71
N HIS A 17 -13.48 -14.47 -3.30
CA HIS A 17 -12.93 -13.79 -4.48
C HIS A 17 -11.84 -12.81 -4.04
N ALA A 18 -10.59 -13.29 -3.94
CA ALA A 18 -9.47 -12.50 -3.44
C ALA A 18 -8.99 -11.39 -4.41
N VAL A 19 -9.13 -11.62 -5.71
CA VAL A 19 -8.85 -10.63 -6.78
C VAL A 19 -9.94 -10.77 -7.84
N GLN A 20 -10.53 -9.65 -8.27
CA GLN A 20 -11.68 -9.61 -9.17
C GLN A 20 -11.43 -8.67 -10.34
N HIS A 21 -11.17 -9.24 -11.53
CA HIS A 21 -10.96 -8.51 -12.79
C HIS A 21 -9.99 -7.33 -12.70
N LEU A 22 -8.92 -7.50 -11.90
CA LEU A 22 -7.94 -6.45 -11.66
C LEU A 22 -7.16 -6.14 -12.92
N SER A 23 -7.12 -4.86 -13.31
CA SER A 23 -6.33 -4.35 -14.41
C SER A 23 -5.51 -3.15 -13.94
N LEU A 24 -4.21 -3.16 -14.20
CA LEU A 24 -3.31 -2.04 -13.93
C LEU A 24 -2.04 -2.12 -14.79
N GLU A 25 -1.36 -1.00 -14.91
CA GLU A 25 -0.08 -0.89 -15.61
C GLU A 25 0.94 -0.11 -14.76
N VAL A 26 2.16 -0.63 -14.71
CA VAL A 26 3.32 0.04 -14.10
C VAL A 26 4.30 0.40 -15.21
N LYS A 27 4.70 1.67 -15.30
CA LYS A 27 5.65 2.14 -16.31
C LYS A 27 7.08 1.75 -15.93
N LYS A 28 7.99 1.77 -16.92
CA LYS A 28 9.43 1.54 -16.65
C LYS A 28 10.00 2.65 -15.77
N GLY A 29 10.74 2.26 -14.74
CA GLY A 29 11.34 3.19 -13.78
C GLY A 29 10.32 3.93 -12.91
N GLU A 30 9.11 3.38 -12.75
CA GLU A 30 8.06 3.95 -11.89
C GLU A 30 8.08 3.28 -10.50
N LEU A 31 7.87 4.07 -9.47
CA LEU A 31 7.54 3.60 -8.13
C LEU A 31 6.03 3.64 -7.96
N PHE A 32 5.39 2.48 -8.15
CA PHE A 32 3.94 2.32 -8.14
C PHE A 32 3.46 1.67 -6.84
N GLY A 33 2.46 2.26 -6.19
CA GLY A 33 1.85 1.75 -4.96
C GLY A 33 0.53 0.99 -5.20
N LEU A 34 0.41 -0.22 -4.66
CA LEU A 34 -0.86 -0.93 -4.52
C LEU A 34 -1.34 -0.76 -3.07
N ILE A 35 -2.24 0.18 -2.85
CA ILE A 35 -2.61 0.68 -1.52
C ILE A 35 -4.00 0.16 -1.13
N GLY A 36 -4.11 -0.39 0.05
CA GLY A 36 -5.39 -0.87 0.57
C GLY A 36 -5.25 -1.63 1.88
N PRO A 37 -6.33 -1.85 2.62
CA PRO A 37 -6.31 -2.50 3.93
C PRO A 37 -5.87 -3.97 3.84
N ASP A 38 -5.69 -4.57 5.01
CA ASP A 38 -5.45 -6.01 5.12
C ASP A 38 -6.64 -6.78 4.54
N GLY A 39 -6.32 -7.87 3.82
CA GLY A 39 -7.34 -8.66 3.13
C GLY A 39 -7.86 -8.08 1.80
N ALA A 40 -7.40 -6.92 1.35
CA ALA A 40 -7.81 -6.32 0.08
C ALA A 40 -7.39 -7.10 -1.18
N GLY A 41 -6.54 -8.13 -1.06
CA GLY A 41 -6.08 -8.94 -2.18
C GLY A 41 -4.65 -8.65 -2.65
N LYS A 42 -3.94 -7.68 -2.05
CA LYS A 42 -2.60 -7.23 -2.42
C LYS A 42 -1.60 -8.39 -2.56
N THR A 43 -1.41 -9.18 -1.49
CA THR A 43 -0.49 -10.34 -1.49
C THR A 43 -0.84 -11.37 -2.56
N THR A 44 -2.14 -11.56 -2.87
CA THR A 44 -2.57 -12.48 -3.93
C THR A 44 -2.10 -11.99 -5.30
N VAL A 45 -2.21 -10.69 -5.59
CA VAL A 45 -1.67 -10.07 -6.81
C VAL A 45 -0.16 -10.30 -6.89
N PHE A 46 0.59 -10.02 -5.81
CA PHE A 46 2.05 -10.21 -5.77
C PHE A 46 2.45 -11.67 -6.01
N ARG A 47 1.75 -12.63 -5.42
CA ARG A 47 2.01 -14.06 -5.64
C ARG A 47 1.76 -14.50 -7.09
N MET A 48 0.76 -13.93 -7.77
CA MET A 48 0.53 -14.20 -9.18
C MET A 48 1.64 -13.59 -10.05
N LEU A 49 2.02 -12.34 -9.81
CA LEU A 49 3.11 -11.67 -10.54
C LEU A 49 4.47 -12.35 -10.33
N THR A 50 4.74 -12.84 -9.13
CA THR A 50 5.98 -13.60 -8.83
C THR A 50 5.94 -15.04 -9.26
N THR A 51 4.90 -15.45 -10.01
CA THR A 51 4.72 -16.82 -10.53
C THR A 51 4.61 -17.90 -9.46
N LEU A 52 4.26 -17.52 -8.22
CA LEU A 52 4.04 -18.43 -7.10
C LEU A 52 2.60 -18.95 -7.05
N LEU A 53 1.70 -18.30 -7.79
CA LEU A 53 0.27 -18.61 -7.83
C LEU A 53 -0.22 -18.43 -9.27
N LEU A 54 -1.02 -19.36 -9.75
CA LEU A 54 -1.67 -19.23 -11.06
C LEU A 54 -2.96 -18.42 -10.92
N PRO A 55 -3.22 -17.47 -11.83
CA PRO A 55 -4.53 -16.83 -11.91
C PRO A 55 -5.60 -17.82 -12.32
N ASP A 56 -6.85 -17.55 -11.98
CA ASP A 56 -8.00 -18.30 -12.46
C ASP A 56 -8.46 -17.73 -13.82
N GLU A 57 -8.39 -16.40 -13.96
CA GLU A 57 -8.75 -15.69 -15.20
C GLU A 57 -7.82 -14.49 -15.44
N GLY A 58 -7.83 -14.00 -16.66
CA GLY A 58 -7.05 -12.85 -17.08
C GLY A 58 -5.60 -13.18 -17.40
N THR A 59 -4.81 -12.16 -17.66
CA THR A 59 -3.40 -12.27 -18.04
C THR A 59 -2.57 -11.19 -17.36
N ALA A 60 -1.29 -11.48 -17.17
CA ALA A 60 -0.34 -10.45 -16.78
C ALA A 60 1.03 -10.72 -17.39
N SER A 61 1.80 -9.65 -17.55
CA SER A 61 3.18 -9.75 -18.05
C SER A 61 4.10 -8.80 -17.27
N ILE A 62 5.37 -9.19 -17.17
CA ILE A 62 6.45 -8.39 -16.60
C ILE A 62 7.57 -8.31 -17.64
N GLU A 63 7.96 -7.09 -18.01
CA GLU A 63 8.96 -6.84 -19.08
C GLU A 63 8.64 -7.58 -20.40
N GLY A 64 7.34 -7.78 -20.67
CA GLY A 64 6.84 -8.50 -21.84
C GLY A 64 6.75 -10.03 -21.69
N TRP A 65 7.23 -10.60 -20.58
CA TRP A 65 7.11 -12.03 -20.27
C TRP A 65 5.77 -12.34 -19.60
N ASP A 66 5.07 -13.35 -20.11
CA ASP A 66 3.81 -13.85 -19.55
C ASP A 66 4.05 -14.57 -18.21
N ILE A 67 3.26 -14.24 -17.16
CA ILE A 67 3.45 -14.78 -15.80
C ILE A 67 3.23 -16.30 -15.71
N VAL A 68 2.57 -16.92 -16.68
CA VAL A 68 2.30 -18.37 -16.69
C VAL A 68 3.31 -19.08 -17.58
N LYS A 69 3.51 -18.59 -18.82
CA LYS A 69 4.33 -19.27 -19.83
C LYS A 69 5.81 -19.03 -19.60
N ASP A 70 6.20 -17.80 -19.24
CA ASP A 70 7.61 -17.37 -19.17
C ASP A 70 8.11 -17.26 -17.71
N TYR A 71 7.52 -18.02 -16.78
CA TYR A 71 7.83 -17.94 -15.35
C TYR A 71 9.32 -18.05 -15.02
N LYS A 72 10.11 -18.80 -15.80
CA LYS A 72 11.55 -18.95 -15.59
C LYS A 72 12.31 -17.64 -15.87
N GLU A 73 11.91 -16.93 -16.93
CA GLU A 73 12.52 -15.63 -17.27
C GLU A 73 12.12 -14.56 -16.26
N ILE A 74 10.85 -14.53 -15.84
CA ILE A 74 10.40 -13.62 -14.79
C ILE A 74 11.23 -13.80 -13.52
N ARG A 75 11.41 -15.02 -13.04
CA ARG A 75 12.18 -15.31 -11.81
C ARG A 75 13.64 -14.90 -11.88
N LYS A 76 14.25 -14.77 -13.07
CA LYS A 76 15.61 -14.27 -13.26
C LYS A 76 15.71 -12.73 -13.19
N HIS A 77 14.62 -12.04 -13.50
CA HIS A 77 14.62 -10.58 -13.69
C HIS A 77 13.79 -9.81 -12.67
N VAL A 78 13.12 -10.50 -11.76
CA VAL A 78 12.27 -9.92 -10.73
C VAL A 78 12.87 -10.17 -9.36
N GLY A 79 13.09 -9.11 -8.61
CA GLY A 79 13.37 -9.18 -7.17
C GLY A 79 12.04 -9.20 -6.40
N TYR A 80 11.91 -10.10 -5.44
CA TYR A 80 10.71 -10.21 -4.64
C TYR A 80 11.01 -10.18 -3.15
N MET A 81 10.30 -9.33 -2.44
CA MET A 81 10.32 -9.25 -0.99
C MET A 81 8.91 -9.52 -0.46
N PRO A 82 8.65 -10.70 0.11
CA PRO A 82 7.33 -11.02 0.68
C PRO A 82 7.10 -10.30 2.00
N GLY A 83 5.83 -10.06 2.37
CA GLY A 83 5.43 -9.33 3.57
C GLY A 83 5.83 -9.99 4.90
N ARG A 84 6.11 -11.31 4.86
CA ARG A 84 6.69 -11.99 6.00
C ARG A 84 8.19 -12.19 5.78
N PHE A 85 8.98 -11.89 6.81
CA PHE A 85 10.42 -12.12 6.77
C PHE A 85 10.73 -13.58 6.40
N SER A 86 11.26 -13.78 5.20
CA SER A 86 11.43 -15.10 4.57
C SER A 86 12.88 -15.57 4.48
N LEU A 87 13.82 -14.77 5.03
CA LEU A 87 15.24 -15.13 5.02
C LEU A 87 15.56 -16.15 6.11
N TYR A 88 16.69 -16.85 5.95
CA TYR A 88 17.15 -17.85 6.89
C TYR A 88 17.61 -17.20 8.19
N GLN A 89 16.82 -17.34 9.25
CA GLN A 89 17.04 -16.65 10.52
C GLN A 89 18.29 -17.11 11.25
N ASP A 90 18.71 -18.37 11.04
CA ASP A 90 19.92 -18.97 11.67
C ASP A 90 21.19 -18.63 10.91
N LEU A 91 21.10 -18.20 9.67
CA LEU A 91 22.22 -17.70 8.89
C LEU A 91 22.53 -16.26 9.26
N THR A 92 23.81 -15.89 9.14
CA THR A 92 24.27 -14.50 9.29
C THR A 92 23.79 -13.63 8.11
N VAL A 93 24.00 -12.31 8.22
CA VAL A 93 23.74 -11.36 7.14
C VAL A 93 24.51 -11.77 5.88
N GLU A 94 25.79 -12.07 6.01
CA GLU A 94 26.65 -12.41 4.88
C GLU A 94 26.32 -13.78 4.28
N GLU A 95 26.01 -14.77 5.11
CA GLU A 95 25.57 -16.09 4.64
C GLU A 95 24.25 -16.03 3.88
N ASN A 96 23.25 -15.21 4.32
CA ASN A 96 22.04 -14.99 3.57
C ASN A 96 22.33 -14.39 2.18
N LEU A 97 23.12 -13.31 2.12
CA LEU A 97 23.49 -12.67 0.85
C LEU A 97 24.23 -13.65 -0.09
N SER A 98 25.21 -14.39 0.43
CA SER A 98 25.97 -15.38 -0.34
C SER A 98 25.07 -16.50 -0.86
N PHE A 99 24.12 -16.96 -0.04
CA PHE A 99 23.14 -17.96 -0.45
C PHE A 99 22.31 -17.48 -1.65
N PHE A 100 21.70 -16.30 -1.55
CA PHE A 100 20.89 -15.77 -2.67
C PHE A 100 21.75 -15.46 -3.90
N ALA A 101 22.96 -14.92 -3.74
CA ALA A 101 23.89 -14.73 -4.84
C ALA A 101 24.16 -16.05 -5.55
N THR A 102 24.43 -17.13 -4.81
CA THR A 102 24.68 -18.48 -5.38
C THR A 102 23.44 -19.01 -6.12
N VAL A 103 22.25 -18.85 -5.55
CA VAL A 103 20.98 -19.29 -6.18
C VAL A 103 20.74 -18.63 -7.54
N PHE A 104 21.14 -17.36 -7.66
CA PHE A 104 21.01 -16.61 -8.92
C PHE A 104 22.25 -16.68 -9.83
N GLY A 105 23.27 -17.45 -9.45
CA GLY A 105 24.49 -17.64 -10.26
C GLY A 105 25.37 -16.39 -10.34
N THR A 106 25.39 -15.56 -9.30
CA THR A 106 26.19 -14.35 -9.19
C THR A 106 26.96 -14.33 -7.86
N THR A 107 27.68 -13.26 -7.60
CA THR A 107 28.40 -13.02 -6.35
C THR A 107 27.99 -11.69 -5.74
N ILE A 108 28.22 -11.51 -4.42
CA ILE A 108 27.99 -10.21 -3.75
C ILE A 108 28.83 -9.12 -4.43
N PHE A 109 30.04 -9.45 -4.86
CA PHE A 109 30.98 -8.50 -5.44
C PHE A 109 30.54 -7.99 -6.81
N GLU A 110 29.99 -8.86 -7.68
CA GLU A 110 29.57 -8.49 -9.05
C GLU A 110 28.46 -7.42 -9.07
N ASN A 111 27.57 -7.44 -8.12
CA ASN A 111 26.43 -6.50 -8.05
C ASN A 111 26.48 -5.60 -6.82
N TYR A 112 27.69 -5.45 -6.23
CA TYR A 112 27.88 -4.67 -5.01
C TYR A 112 27.41 -3.22 -5.13
N ASP A 113 27.68 -2.57 -6.25
CA ASP A 113 27.33 -1.16 -6.47
C ASP A 113 25.83 -0.91 -6.34
N LEU A 114 25.00 -1.88 -6.74
CA LEU A 114 23.54 -1.76 -6.64
C LEU A 114 23.06 -1.80 -5.18
N ILE A 115 23.69 -2.62 -4.34
CA ILE A 115 23.26 -2.82 -2.94
C ILE A 115 24.09 -2.02 -1.93
N LYS A 116 25.17 -1.36 -2.37
CA LYS A 116 26.16 -0.73 -1.52
C LYS A 116 25.58 0.18 -0.45
N ASP A 117 24.75 1.15 -0.85
CA ASP A 117 24.17 2.13 0.07
C ASP A 117 23.30 1.49 1.17
N ILE A 118 22.70 0.33 0.87
CA ILE A 118 21.89 -0.43 1.80
C ILE A 118 22.78 -1.36 2.64
N TYR A 119 23.66 -2.09 1.97
CA TYR A 119 24.50 -3.08 2.61
C TYR A 119 25.50 -2.48 3.61
N GLU A 120 26.14 -1.34 3.30
CA GLU A 120 27.06 -0.67 4.21
C GLU A 120 26.43 -0.31 5.57
N GLN A 121 25.11 -0.10 5.63
CA GLN A 121 24.40 0.15 6.88
C GLN A 121 24.22 -1.10 7.75
N ILE A 122 24.24 -2.29 7.18
CA ILE A 122 24.13 -3.57 7.89
C ILE A 122 25.44 -4.36 7.94
N LYS A 123 26.44 -3.98 7.18
CA LYS A 123 27.77 -4.60 7.11
C LYS A 123 28.49 -4.70 8.46
N PRO A 124 28.42 -3.72 9.39
CA PRO A 124 28.97 -3.88 10.73
C PRO A 124 28.40 -5.08 11.50
N PHE A 125 27.28 -5.62 11.04
CA PHE A 125 26.58 -6.77 11.61
C PHE A 125 26.64 -8.01 10.73
N SER A 126 27.56 -8.06 9.74
CA SER A 126 27.67 -9.13 8.73
C SER A 126 27.69 -10.54 9.34
N ASN A 127 28.35 -10.71 10.50
CA ASN A 127 28.46 -11.97 11.24
C ASN A 127 27.26 -12.23 12.20
N ARG A 128 26.28 -11.31 12.27
CA ARG A 128 25.10 -11.48 13.15
C ARG A 128 24.05 -12.31 12.43
N ARG A 129 23.45 -13.29 13.15
CA ARG A 129 22.33 -14.07 12.63
C ARG A 129 21.14 -13.17 12.30
N ALA A 130 20.49 -13.40 11.16
CA ALA A 130 19.38 -12.61 10.68
C ALA A 130 18.20 -12.56 11.67
N GLY A 131 17.96 -13.65 12.42
CA GLY A 131 16.94 -13.70 13.47
C GLY A 131 17.16 -12.68 14.61
N LYS A 132 18.42 -12.25 14.84
CA LYS A 132 18.81 -11.30 15.91
C LYS A 132 18.93 -9.83 15.43
N LEU A 133 18.55 -9.54 14.19
CA LEU A 133 18.51 -8.18 13.65
C LEU A 133 17.23 -7.45 14.11
N SER A 134 17.32 -6.10 14.18
CA SER A 134 16.09 -5.28 14.33
C SER A 134 15.19 -5.39 13.09
N GLY A 135 13.93 -4.94 13.21
CA GLY A 135 12.99 -4.94 12.09
C GLY A 135 13.55 -4.23 10.86
N GLY A 136 14.01 -2.99 11.01
CA GLY A 136 14.58 -2.21 9.91
C GLY A 136 15.85 -2.86 9.31
N MET A 137 16.71 -3.49 10.12
CA MET A 137 17.88 -4.22 9.59
C MET A 137 17.47 -5.48 8.81
N LYS A 138 16.42 -6.19 9.26
CA LYS A 138 15.84 -7.33 8.53
C LYS A 138 15.32 -6.91 7.16
N GLN A 139 14.64 -5.76 7.09
CA GLN A 139 14.13 -5.24 5.82
C GLN A 139 15.26 -4.83 4.87
N LYS A 140 16.31 -4.18 5.38
CA LYS A 140 17.49 -3.85 4.59
C LYS A 140 18.20 -5.10 4.04
N LEU A 141 18.34 -6.14 4.86
CA LEU A 141 18.89 -7.41 4.41
C LEU A 141 18.01 -8.08 3.34
N ALA A 142 16.69 -8.10 3.55
CA ALA A 142 15.75 -8.67 2.58
C ALA A 142 15.78 -7.92 1.25
N LEU A 143 15.87 -6.60 1.29
CA LEU A 143 16.01 -5.77 0.08
C LEU A 143 17.34 -6.05 -0.64
N CYS A 144 18.46 -6.14 0.07
CA CYS A 144 19.75 -6.53 -0.53
C CYS A 144 19.68 -7.90 -1.21
N CYS A 145 19.05 -8.91 -0.56
CA CYS A 145 18.88 -10.24 -1.15
C CYS A 145 17.98 -10.21 -2.39
N ALA A 146 16.91 -9.38 -2.41
CA ALA A 146 16.06 -9.21 -3.57
C ALA A 146 16.74 -8.50 -4.74
N LEU A 147 17.77 -7.70 -4.48
CA LEU A 147 18.53 -6.93 -5.46
C LEU A 147 19.79 -7.63 -5.98
N ILE A 148 20.27 -8.68 -5.30
CA ILE A 148 21.60 -9.27 -5.52
C ILE A 148 21.83 -9.74 -6.97
N HIS A 149 20.78 -10.10 -7.69
CA HIS A 149 20.85 -10.56 -9.08
C HIS A 149 20.53 -9.47 -10.11
N LYS A 150 20.51 -8.18 -9.68
CA LYS A 150 20.27 -7.00 -10.53
C LYS A 150 18.96 -7.09 -11.30
N PRO A 151 17.81 -7.18 -10.59
CA PRO A 151 16.51 -7.29 -11.24
C PRO A 151 16.14 -6.02 -11.99
N LYS A 152 15.27 -6.16 -13.02
CA LYS A 152 14.65 -5.05 -13.74
C LYS A 152 13.42 -4.52 -13.01
N VAL A 153 12.75 -5.40 -12.29
CA VAL A 153 11.51 -5.12 -11.55
C VAL A 153 11.65 -5.60 -10.11
N LEU A 154 11.22 -4.79 -9.19
CA LEU A 154 11.21 -5.10 -7.76
C LEU A 154 9.75 -5.14 -7.28
N LEU A 155 9.34 -6.26 -6.72
CA LEU A 155 8.03 -6.50 -6.15
C LEU A 155 8.16 -6.58 -4.62
N LEU A 156 7.54 -5.64 -3.90
CA LEU A 156 7.65 -5.51 -2.45
C LEU A 156 6.27 -5.62 -1.81
N ASP A 157 6.02 -6.72 -1.11
CA ASP A 157 4.74 -6.96 -0.46
C ASP A 157 4.82 -6.52 1.01
N GLU A 158 4.24 -5.37 1.33
CA GLU A 158 4.19 -4.75 2.67
C GLU A 158 5.57 -4.63 3.36
N PRO A 159 6.57 -4.05 2.69
CA PRO A 159 7.95 -4.09 3.17
C PRO A 159 8.20 -3.32 4.46
N THR A 160 7.31 -2.43 4.86
CA THR A 160 7.43 -1.55 6.03
C THR A 160 6.56 -1.97 7.21
N THR A 161 5.78 -3.05 7.07
CA THR A 161 4.91 -3.54 8.15
C THR A 161 5.74 -4.02 9.35
N GLY A 162 5.41 -3.51 10.54
CA GLY A 162 6.12 -3.84 11.77
C GLY A 162 7.49 -3.17 11.93
N VAL A 163 7.79 -2.13 11.13
CA VAL A 163 9.02 -1.34 11.18
C VAL A 163 8.74 0.01 11.83
N ASP A 164 9.67 0.52 12.64
CA ASP A 164 9.57 1.84 13.26
C ASP A 164 9.60 2.98 12.23
N VAL A 165 9.08 4.15 12.62
CA VAL A 165 8.86 5.30 11.73
C VAL A 165 10.15 5.79 11.06
N VAL A 166 11.29 5.76 11.78
CA VAL A 166 12.58 6.22 11.23
C VAL A 166 13.06 5.25 10.17
N SER A 167 13.07 3.95 10.48
CA SER A 167 13.47 2.89 9.55
C SER A 167 12.55 2.82 8.32
N ARG A 168 11.22 3.11 8.48
CA ARG A 168 10.27 3.23 7.36
C ARG A 168 10.69 4.34 6.40
N LYS A 169 10.96 5.55 6.93
CA LYS A 169 11.41 6.69 6.12
C LYS A 169 12.69 6.37 5.35
N GLU A 170 13.69 5.79 6.02
CA GLU A 170 14.94 5.38 5.37
C GLU A 170 14.70 4.36 4.25
N PHE A 171 13.77 3.40 4.46
CA PHE A 171 13.43 2.40 3.47
C PHE A 171 12.83 3.02 2.20
N TRP A 172 11.90 3.96 2.34
CA TRP A 172 11.33 4.69 1.22
C TRP A 172 12.34 5.54 0.45
N GLU A 173 13.30 6.17 1.14
CA GLU A 173 14.40 6.89 0.48
C GLU A 173 15.30 5.93 -0.33
N MET A 174 15.53 4.70 0.15
CA MET A 174 16.23 3.68 -0.63
C MET A 174 15.45 3.30 -1.89
N LEU A 175 14.11 3.13 -1.81
CA LEU A 175 13.28 2.82 -2.99
C LEU A 175 13.34 3.93 -4.04
N LYS A 176 13.33 5.20 -3.63
CA LYS A 176 13.47 6.33 -4.56
C LYS A 176 14.81 6.28 -5.31
N LYS A 177 15.91 6.02 -4.62
CA LYS A 177 17.23 5.87 -5.25
C LYS A 177 17.28 4.69 -6.24
N LEU A 178 16.67 3.55 -5.90
CA LEU A 178 16.60 2.39 -6.79
C LEU A 178 15.77 2.70 -8.06
N LYS A 179 14.69 3.45 -7.92
CA LYS A 179 13.90 3.95 -9.04
C LYS A 179 14.75 4.86 -9.96
N GLU A 180 15.54 5.78 -9.39
CA GLU A 180 16.44 6.67 -10.14
C GLU A 180 17.51 5.89 -10.92
N GLN A 181 17.86 4.69 -10.47
CA GLN A 181 18.74 3.75 -11.18
C GLN A 181 18.00 2.95 -12.28
N GLY A 182 16.72 3.24 -12.51
CA GLY A 182 15.91 2.66 -13.60
C GLY A 182 15.18 1.37 -13.23
N ILE A 183 15.16 0.96 -11.96
CA ILE A 183 14.38 -0.19 -11.50
C ILE A 183 12.90 0.21 -11.40
N SER A 184 12.02 -0.60 -12.01
CA SER A 184 10.57 -0.46 -11.85
C SER A 184 10.14 -1.12 -10.54
N ILE A 185 9.38 -0.41 -9.71
CA ILE A 185 9.03 -0.90 -8.37
C ILE A 185 7.51 -0.93 -8.21
N LEU A 186 6.97 -2.10 -7.86
CA LEU A 186 5.61 -2.25 -7.38
C LEU A 186 5.66 -2.59 -5.89
N VAL A 187 5.08 -1.72 -5.06
CA VAL A 187 5.05 -1.89 -3.61
C VAL A 187 3.61 -1.97 -3.11
N SER A 188 3.29 -2.92 -2.24
CA SER A 188 2.01 -2.91 -1.51
C SER A 188 2.20 -2.34 -0.10
N THR A 189 1.18 -1.64 0.39
CA THR A 189 1.13 -1.18 1.78
C THR A 189 -0.32 -0.98 2.24
N PRO A 190 -0.64 -1.25 3.52
CA PRO A 190 -1.89 -0.85 4.11
C PRO A 190 -1.88 0.61 4.59
N TYR A 191 -0.72 1.27 4.63
CA TYR A 191 -0.55 2.60 5.17
C TYR A 191 -0.82 3.67 4.10
N MET A 192 -1.88 4.47 4.29
CA MET A 192 -2.29 5.50 3.33
C MET A 192 -1.32 6.69 3.26
N ASP A 193 -0.58 6.96 4.33
CA ASP A 193 0.47 7.99 4.37
C ASP A 193 1.64 7.66 3.42
N GLU A 194 1.93 6.38 3.21
CA GLU A 194 2.98 5.93 2.28
C GLU A 194 2.59 6.14 0.80
N ALA A 195 1.31 6.25 0.50
CA ALA A 195 0.81 6.46 -0.86
C ALA A 195 1.41 7.71 -1.52
N SER A 196 1.60 8.80 -0.76
CA SER A 196 2.20 10.04 -1.23
C SER A 196 3.68 9.93 -1.64
N LEU A 197 4.35 8.81 -1.31
CA LEU A 197 5.74 8.54 -1.65
C LEU A 197 5.89 7.86 -3.01
N CYS A 198 4.79 7.43 -3.62
CA CYS A 198 4.73 6.77 -4.92
C CYS A 198 4.46 7.77 -6.04
N ASP A 199 4.91 7.46 -7.27
CA ASP A 199 4.61 8.28 -8.46
C ASP A 199 3.12 8.15 -8.86
N ARG A 200 2.61 6.92 -8.83
CA ARG A 200 1.20 6.58 -9.02
C ARG A 200 0.81 5.48 -8.06
N ILE A 201 -0.48 5.43 -7.77
CA ILE A 201 -1.05 4.41 -6.90
C ILE A 201 -2.32 3.82 -7.51
N ALA A 202 -2.61 2.58 -7.13
CA ALA A 202 -3.92 1.97 -7.27
C ALA A 202 -4.48 1.73 -5.86
N LEU A 203 -5.66 2.28 -5.59
CA LEU A 203 -6.42 1.99 -4.38
C LEU A 203 -7.20 0.70 -4.59
N ILE A 204 -6.99 -0.30 -3.71
CA ILE A 204 -7.62 -1.62 -3.82
C ILE A 204 -8.44 -1.94 -2.57
N GLN A 205 -9.65 -2.48 -2.78
CA GLN A 205 -10.53 -2.98 -1.74
C GLN A 205 -11.26 -4.22 -2.24
N SER A 206 -11.38 -5.25 -1.40
CA SER A 206 -12.13 -6.49 -1.70
C SER A 206 -11.79 -7.10 -3.07
N GLY A 207 -10.52 -7.08 -3.44
CA GLY A 207 -10.02 -7.62 -4.71
C GLY A 207 -10.23 -6.74 -5.94
N LYS A 208 -10.80 -5.54 -5.79
CA LYS A 208 -11.09 -4.61 -6.89
C LYS A 208 -10.25 -3.34 -6.79
N VAL A 209 -9.84 -2.80 -7.93
CA VAL A 209 -9.22 -1.47 -8.00
C VAL A 209 -10.34 -0.42 -7.98
N LEU A 210 -10.31 0.48 -7.00
CA LEU A 210 -11.25 1.59 -6.87
C LEU A 210 -10.85 2.79 -7.72
N SER A 211 -9.55 3.10 -7.74
CA SER A 211 -9.00 4.23 -8.49
C SER A 211 -7.52 3.99 -8.79
N THR A 212 -7.04 4.53 -9.90
CA THR A 212 -5.61 4.51 -10.28
C THR A 212 -5.22 5.89 -10.81
N SER A 213 -4.33 6.59 -10.09
CA SER A 213 -3.83 7.92 -10.51
C SER A 213 -2.57 8.31 -9.72
N THR A 214 -2.10 9.55 -9.88
CA THR A 214 -1.13 10.11 -8.94
C THR A 214 -1.81 10.42 -7.59
N PRO A 215 -1.08 10.43 -6.48
CA PRO A 215 -1.63 10.78 -5.17
C PRO A 215 -2.35 12.14 -5.18
N GLU A 216 -1.75 13.15 -5.83
CA GLU A 216 -2.31 14.50 -5.92
C GLU A 216 -3.63 14.52 -6.71
N GLN A 217 -3.70 13.74 -7.81
CA GLN A 217 -4.93 13.65 -8.62
C GLN A 217 -6.05 12.95 -7.87
N ILE A 218 -5.75 11.93 -7.05
CA ILE A 218 -6.76 11.26 -6.22
C ILE A 218 -7.32 12.25 -5.19
N ILE A 219 -6.47 13.03 -4.53
CA ILE A 219 -6.90 14.07 -3.59
C ILE A 219 -7.70 15.16 -4.30
N ALA A 220 -7.26 15.62 -5.46
CA ALA A 220 -7.94 16.66 -6.24
C ALA A 220 -9.32 16.23 -6.76
N GLN A 221 -9.57 14.94 -6.89
CA GLN A 221 -10.88 14.39 -7.28
C GLN A 221 -11.88 14.30 -6.12
N TYR A 222 -11.48 14.68 -4.88
CA TYR A 222 -12.40 14.71 -3.75
C TYR A 222 -13.52 15.72 -4.01
N PRO A 223 -14.81 15.30 -4.01
CA PRO A 223 -15.86 16.07 -4.71
C PRO A 223 -16.36 17.30 -3.96
N THR A 224 -16.12 17.39 -2.64
CA THR A 224 -16.74 18.41 -1.77
C THR A 224 -15.74 18.98 -0.76
N ALA A 225 -16.11 20.12 -0.13
CA ALA A 225 -15.33 20.66 0.99
C ALA A 225 -15.37 19.70 2.18
N LEU A 226 -14.18 19.44 2.76
CA LEU A 226 -14.00 18.61 3.95
C LEU A 226 -13.74 19.47 5.18
N TYR A 227 -14.35 19.12 6.29
CA TYR A 227 -14.22 19.82 7.57
C TYR A 227 -13.75 18.84 8.65
N ALA A 228 -12.76 19.24 9.45
CA ALA A 228 -12.43 18.59 10.70
C ALA A 228 -13.21 19.27 11.83
N ILE A 229 -13.96 18.49 12.59
CA ILE A 229 -14.78 18.99 13.69
C ILE A 229 -14.54 18.19 14.97
N LYS A 230 -14.57 18.88 16.12
CA LYS A 230 -14.34 18.26 17.41
C LYS A 230 -15.22 18.93 18.48
N ALA A 231 -15.74 18.13 19.40
CA ALA A 231 -16.42 18.59 20.62
C ALA A 231 -15.93 17.77 21.81
N PRO A 232 -16.15 18.21 23.05
CA PRO A 232 -15.77 17.46 24.25
C PRO A 232 -16.35 16.05 24.31
N ASP A 233 -17.59 15.87 23.84
CA ASP A 233 -18.20 14.56 23.62
C ASP A 233 -18.26 14.27 22.12
N LEU A 234 -17.23 13.61 21.61
CA LEU A 234 -17.10 13.24 20.19
C LEU A 234 -18.15 12.22 19.77
N TYR A 235 -18.54 11.32 20.67
CA TYR A 235 -19.54 10.30 20.39
C TYR A 235 -20.95 10.89 20.23
N ALA A 236 -21.35 11.78 21.15
CA ALA A 236 -22.61 12.48 21.03
C ALA A 236 -22.68 13.33 19.75
N LEU A 237 -21.57 14.02 19.40
CA LEU A 237 -21.45 14.77 18.17
C LEU A 237 -21.63 13.85 16.94
N LEU A 238 -20.94 12.71 16.89
CA LEU A 238 -21.06 11.75 15.79
C LEU A 238 -22.50 11.22 15.62
N GLN A 239 -23.16 10.85 16.73
CA GLN A 239 -24.53 10.36 16.71
C GLN A 239 -25.53 11.43 16.24
N HIS A 240 -25.30 12.69 16.61
CA HIS A 240 -26.11 13.82 16.15
C HIS A 240 -25.95 14.04 14.64
N LEU A 241 -24.71 14.06 14.15
CA LEU A 241 -24.38 14.33 12.75
C LEU A 241 -24.88 13.22 11.83
N ARG A 242 -24.73 11.95 12.19
CA ARG A 242 -25.19 10.81 11.37
C ARG A 242 -26.70 10.82 11.08
N LYS A 243 -27.47 11.48 11.92
CA LYS A 243 -28.93 11.59 11.75
C LYS A 243 -29.35 12.88 11.03
N HIS A 244 -28.39 13.79 10.80
CA HIS A 244 -28.73 15.10 10.26
C HIS A 244 -28.86 15.07 8.74
N PRO A 245 -29.98 15.59 8.15
CA PRO A 245 -30.29 15.45 6.72
C PRO A 245 -29.29 16.15 5.78
N ASN A 246 -28.58 17.17 6.28
CA ASN A 246 -27.61 17.96 5.49
C ASN A 246 -26.23 17.35 5.45
N ILE A 247 -25.99 16.23 6.14
CA ILE A 247 -24.72 15.54 6.14
C ILE A 247 -24.67 14.61 4.93
N ASP A 248 -23.56 14.64 4.21
CA ASP A 248 -23.26 13.71 3.16
C ASP A 248 -22.42 12.52 3.70
N SER A 249 -21.30 12.81 4.39
CA SER A 249 -20.56 11.80 5.13
C SER A 249 -20.00 12.34 6.45
N CYS A 250 -19.82 11.45 7.44
CA CYS A 250 -19.21 11.79 8.74
C CYS A 250 -18.58 10.54 9.36
N TYR A 251 -17.27 10.59 9.60
CA TYR A 251 -16.50 9.49 10.17
C TYR A 251 -15.41 9.97 11.13
N PRO A 252 -15.02 9.15 12.13
CA PRO A 252 -13.92 9.45 13.04
C PRO A 252 -12.57 9.45 12.31
N PHE A 253 -11.73 10.45 12.63
CA PHE A 253 -10.37 10.56 12.11
C PHE A 253 -9.45 11.13 13.21
N GLY A 254 -8.70 10.28 13.87
CA GLY A 254 -7.92 10.67 15.04
C GLY A 254 -8.77 11.27 16.17
N GLU A 255 -8.48 12.51 16.55
CA GLU A 255 -9.23 13.25 17.58
C GLU A 255 -10.39 14.07 17.02
N TYR A 256 -10.63 14.03 15.71
CA TYR A 256 -11.67 14.79 15.02
C TYR A 256 -12.69 13.86 14.36
N LEU A 257 -13.79 14.43 13.95
CA LEU A 257 -14.66 13.87 12.94
C LEU A 257 -14.39 14.59 11.62
N HIS A 258 -14.21 13.84 10.55
CA HIS A 258 -14.21 14.40 9.21
C HIS A 258 -15.62 14.41 8.67
N LEU A 259 -16.03 15.57 8.14
CA LEU A 259 -17.40 15.87 7.76
C LEU A 259 -17.46 16.45 6.36
N THR A 260 -18.36 15.93 5.53
CA THR A 260 -18.79 16.57 4.30
C THR A 260 -20.27 16.90 4.35
N LEU A 261 -20.64 18.02 3.75
CA LEU A 261 -22.01 18.51 3.69
C LEU A 261 -22.58 18.31 2.29
N LYS A 262 -23.91 18.15 2.17
CA LYS A 262 -24.59 18.15 0.88
C LYS A 262 -24.47 19.53 0.23
N GLU A 263 -24.45 19.55 -1.11
CA GLU A 263 -24.18 20.76 -1.92
C GLU A 263 -25.07 21.95 -1.60
N ASP A 264 -26.35 21.74 -1.30
CA ASP A 264 -27.33 22.80 -1.00
C ASP A 264 -27.28 23.31 0.44
N THR A 265 -26.29 22.89 1.27
CA THR A 265 -26.26 23.23 2.68
C THR A 265 -25.63 24.60 2.90
N ASN A 266 -26.33 25.50 3.58
CA ASN A 266 -25.75 26.76 4.07
C ASN A 266 -24.81 26.48 5.24
N ILE A 267 -23.52 26.48 4.97
CA ILE A 267 -22.44 26.13 5.92
C ILE A 267 -22.49 27.00 7.16
N THR A 268 -22.64 28.34 6.98
CA THR A 268 -22.62 29.29 8.09
C THR A 268 -23.80 29.06 9.04
N LEU A 269 -25.00 28.87 8.50
CA LEU A 269 -26.19 28.59 9.30
C LEU A 269 -26.07 27.24 10.02
N PHE A 270 -25.61 26.22 9.31
CA PHE A 270 -25.38 24.88 9.88
C PHE A 270 -24.37 24.91 11.04
N GLN A 271 -23.23 25.60 10.85
CA GLN A 271 -22.22 25.78 11.89
C GLN A 271 -22.76 26.50 13.12
N GLN A 272 -23.57 27.55 12.95
CA GLN A 272 -24.21 28.26 14.05
C GLN A 272 -25.18 27.38 14.84
N GLN A 273 -26.02 26.61 14.13
CA GLN A 273 -26.94 25.67 14.77
C GLN A 273 -26.19 24.60 15.57
N LEU A 274 -25.13 24.05 14.99
CA LEU A 274 -24.32 23.03 15.65
C LEU A 274 -23.60 23.57 16.88
N LYS A 275 -23.09 24.81 16.84
CA LYS A 275 -22.48 25.51 18.01
C LYS A 275 -23.47 25.76 19.13
N THR A 276 -24.74 25.94 18.84
CA THR A 276 -25.80 26.08 19.87
C THR A 276 -25.98 24.75 20.62
N THR A 277 -25.89 23.62 19.94
CA THR A 277 -26.03 22.29 20.57
C THR A 277 -24.73 21.83 21.22
N PHE A 278 -23.57 22.19 20.63
CA PHE A 278 -22.23 21.85 21.10
C PHE A 278 -21.40 23.15 21.32
N PRO A 279 -21.48 23.82 22.48
CA PRO A 279 -20.89 25.16 22.69
C PRO A 279 -19.38 25.27 22.50
N HIS A 280 -18.64 24.15 22.69
CA HIS A 280 -17.18 24.10 22.53
C HIS A 280 -16.78 23.37 21.24
N LEU A 281 -17.59 23.50 20.16
CA LEU A 281 -17.31 22.94 18.88
C LEU A 281 -16.11 23.63 18.22
N ASP A 282 -15.05 22.89 17.96
CA ASP A 282 -13.99 23.25 17.03
C ASP A 282 -14.42 22.86 15.61
N TRP A 283 -14.22 23.76 14.66
CA TRP A 283 -14.63 23.58 13.26
C TRP A 283 -13.62 24.25 12.34
N GLN A 284 -12.97 23.47 11.52
CA GLN A 284 -11.96 23.97 10.59
C GLN A 284 -12.08 23.30 9.21
N PRO A 285 -11.98 24.06 8.10
CA PRO A 285 -11.84 23.48 6.77
C PRO A 285 -10.46 22.82 6.66
N ILE A 286 -10.41 21.66 6.02
CA ILE A 286 -9.17 20.92 5.82
C ILE A 286 -9.05 20.47 4.36
N THR A 287 -7.80 20.21 3.94
CA THR A 287 -7.53 19.53 2.67
C THR A 287 -7.70 18.03 2.86
N PRO A 288 -8.43 17.35 1.97
CA PRO A 288 -8.54 15.90 2.01
C PRO A 288 -7.18 15.19 1.91
N THR A 289 -7.09 14.03 2.52
CA THR A 289 -5.95 13.12 2.41
C THR A 289 -6.29 11.96 1.46
N ILE A 290 -5.31 11.09 1.18
CA ILE A 290 -5.56 9.83 0.45
C ILE A 290 -6.54 8.94 1.23
N GLU A 291 -6.46 8.94 2.58
CA GLU A 291 -7.35 8.16 3.42
C GLU A 291 -8.80 8.64 3.33
N ASP A 292 -9.04 9.96 3.31
CA ASP A 292 -10.36 10.54 3.08
C ASP A 292 -10.91 10.14 1.71
N SER A 293 -10.07 10.22 0.68
CA SER A 293 -10.44 9.83 -0.68
C SER A 293 -10.76 8.34 -0.77
N PHE A 294 -10.00 7.50 -0.07
CA PHE A 294 -10.25 6.06 -0.02
C PHE A 294 -11.58 5.73 0.67
N ILE A 295 -11.86 6.35 1.84
CA ILE A 295 -13.13 6.17 2.56
C ILE A 295 -14.30 6.58 1.66
N ARG A 296 -14.16 7.71 0.96
CA ARG A 296 -15.20 8.21 0.05
C ARG A 296 -15.47 7.25 -1.12
N LEU A 297 -14.43 6.69 -1.72
CA LEU A 297 -14.56 5.71 -2.81
C LEU A 297 -15.24 4.42 -2.33
N MET A 298 -14.96 3.97 -1.12
CA MET A 298 -15.63 2.82 -0.52
C MET A 298 -17.12 3.06 -0.31
N GLU A 299 -17.54 4.25 0.16
CA GLU A 299 -18.95 4.60 0.34
C GLU A 299 -19.71 4.64 -0.97
N GLY A 300 -19.09 5.10 -2.06
CA GLY A 300 -19.66 5.10 -3.41
C GLY A 300 -19.91 3.69 -3.97
N ASP A 301 -19.05 2.74 -3.67
CA ASP A 301 -19.17 1.33 -4.10
C ASP A 301 -20.19 0.56 -3.24
N VAL A 302 -20.36 0.95 -1.96
CA VAL A 302 -21.34 0.37 -1.01
C VAL A 302 -22.75 0.91 -1.24
N GLY A 303 -22.93 2.05 -1.89
CA GLY A 303 -24.23 2.59 -2.28
C GLY A 303 -25.02 1.68 -3.25
N ALA A 304 -24.36 0.68 -3.85
CA ALA A 304 -25.00 -0.38 -4.65
C ALA A 304 -25.43 -1.62 -3.83
N ASN A 305 -24.95 -1.79 -2.58
CA ASN A 305 -25.25 -2.97 -1.75
C ASN A 305 -25.13 -2.62 -0.24
N CYS A 306 -26.07 -1.87 0.33
CA CYS A 306 -26.08 -1.63 1.78
C CYS A 306 -27.08 -2.48 2.53
N HIS A 307 -26.57 -3.46 3.29
CA HIS A 307 -27.02 -3.69 4.68
C HIS A 307 -25.80 -4.03 5.51
N SER A 308 -25.38 -3.08 6.34
CA SER A 308 -24.28 -3.27 7.30
C SER A 308 -24.72 -4.25 8.40
N PRO A 309 -23.91 -5.26 8.76
CA PRO A 309 -24.06 -5.93 10.04
C PRO A 309 -23.51 -5.03 11.14
N SER A 310 -24.34 -4.73 12.13
CA SER A 310 -23.94 -4.13 13.40
C SER A 310 -22.85 -4.99 14.06
N PRO A 311 -21.80 -4.44 14.66
CA PRO A 311 -20.92 -5.20 15.49
C PRO A 311 -21.70 -5.66 16.73
N ASN A 312 -21.94 -6.94 16.86
CA ASN A 312 -22.34 -7.56 18.12
C ASN A 312 -21.18 -7.35 19.12
N ILE A 313 -21.42 -6.46 20.07
CA ILE A 313 -20.70 -6.44 21.34
C ILE A 313 -21.51 -7.33 22.27
N ASP A 314 -21.12 -8.57 22.37
CA ASP A 314 -21.52 -9.46 23.47
C ASP A 314 -20.26 -10.05 24.09
N ASN A 315 -20.07 -9.64 25.36
CA ASN A 315 -19.29 -10.19 26.51
C ASN A 315 -17.84 -10.63 26.28
#